data_94e114de22e2866c3e09a4e4acb4d7d9
#
_entry.id   94e114de22e2866c3e09a4e4acb4d7d9
#
_cell.length_a   1.000
_cell.length_b   1.000
_cell.length_c   1.000
_cell.angle_alpha   90.00
_cell.angle_beta   90.00
_cell.angle_gamma   90.00
#
_symmetry.space_group_name_H-M   'P 1'
#
loop_
_entity.id
_entity.type
_entity.pdbx_description
1 polymer ?
#
loop_
_entity_poly.entity_id
_entity_poly.type
_entity_poly.pdbx_seq_one_letter_code
_entity_poly.pdbx_strand_id
1 'polypeptide(L)'
;VAWNVPVPQSHPPDDPDDAVGRSGDEFTWIDGDSLDRPASAVGDDPAASIEAVAETPSYRALSRTPLTSLVFTLPLVLAYEGGVLLLGRGTPRNGADVWLRQALDGLGFGAYFLLPTLTVLGLLAWHHVEHDRWHFSPGVLLGMAGESLLWALLLVALARVQERLWPLAVAVAGWNDVATRLVGYCGAGLYEEVLFRLLMLPAAAWVLRRLGRSRDAALAGAILLTSTVFSAAHYVGPLGDVFEPYSFTFRVIAGIFFALVFLGRGFGIAAGTHAFYDMLVGLS
;
A
#
# COMPACT_ATOMS: atom_id res chain seq x y z
N VAL A 1 35.62 49.06 -24.78
CA VAL A 1 34.34 49.34 -25.48
C VAL A 1 33.25 48.81 -24.56
N ALA A 2 32.65 49.75 -23.78
CA ALA A 2 31.57 49.47 -22.84
C ALA A 2 30.23 49.51 -23.61
N TRP A 3 29.39 48.48 -23.46
CA TRP A 3 28.02 48.51 -23.94
C TRP A 3 27.09 48.82 -22.74
N ASN A 4 26.47 49.99 -22.80
CA ASN A 4 25.37 50.40 -21.92
C ASN A 4 24.10 49.67 -22.36
N VAL A 5 23.47 48.91 -21.47
CA VAL A 5 22.13 48.35 -21.64
C VAL A 5 21.18 49.14 -20.74
N PRO A 6 20.08 49.71 -21.25
CA PRO A 6 19.11 50.45 -20.42
C PRO A 6 18.29 49.47 -19.55
N VAL A 7 18.10 49.86 -18.29
CA VAL A 7 17.20 49.17 -17.34
C VAL A 7 15.76 49.55 -17.68
N PRO A 8 14.83 48.61 -17.86
CA PRO A 8 13.41 48.92 -17.99
C PRO A 8 12.83 49.34 -16.65
N GLN A 9 12.12 50.46 -16.65
CA GLN A 9 11.34 50.97 -15.51
C GLN A 9 10.12 50.07 -15.31
N SER A 10 9.91 49.68 -14.06
CA SER A 10 8.72 48.94 -13.60
C SER A 10 7.52 49.86 -13.54
N HIS A 11 6.47 49.56 -14.32
CA HIS A 11 5.12 50.05 -14.10
C HIS A 11 4.39 49.10 -13.14
N PRO A 12 3.57 49.62 -12.21
CA PRO A 12 2.69 48.78 -11.40
C PRO A 12 1.54 48.24 -12.27
N PRO A 13 1.07 46.99 -12.07
CA PRO A 13 -0.11 46.52 -12.73
C PRO A 13 -1.37 46.95 -11.99
N ASP A 14 -2.16 47.82 -12.66
CA ASP A 14 -3.58 48.03 -12.36
C ASP A 14 -4.38 47.05 -13.21
N ASP A 15 -4.73 45.90 -12.68
CA ASP A 15 -5.94 45.18 -13.13
C ASP A 15 -6.32 44.10 -12.09
N PRO A 16 -7.51 44.17 -11.45
CA PRO A 16 -7.95 43.23 -10.44
C PRO A 16 -8.59 41.94 -11.02
N ASP A 17 -8.60 41.71 -12.33
CA ASP A 17 -9.37 40.63 -12.97
C ASP A 17 -8.56 39.42 -13.50
N ASP A 18 -7.24 39.33 -13.24
CA ASP A 18 -6.42 38.17 -13.65
C ASP A 18 -6.23 37.11 -12.55
N ALA A 19 -7.18 36.97 -11.63
CA ALA A 19 -7.25 35.85 -10.69
C ALA A 19 -7.95 34.63 -11.33
N VAL A 20 -7.51 34.18 -12.53
CA VAL A 20 -7.88 32.87 -13.03
C VAL A 20 -6.96 31.81 -12.44
N GLY A 21 -7.58 31.01 -11.57
CA GLY A 21 -6.98 29.99 -10.73
C GLY A 21 -6.02 29.03 -11.45
N ARG A 22 -4.82 28.96 -10.95
CA ARG A 22 -4.03 27.74 -10.97
C ARG A 22 -4.47 26.89 -9.79
N SER A 23 -5.50 26.04 -10.03
CA SER A 23 -5.74 24.91 -9.14
C SER A 23 -4.59 23.92 -9.37
N GLY A 24 -3.59 23.97 -8.54
CA GLY A 24 -2.65 22.89 -8.40
C GLY A 24 -3.40 21.68 -7.85
N ASP A 25 -3.81 20.77 -8.73
CA ASP A 25 -4.32 19.45 -8.35
C ASP A 25 -3.17 18.63 -7.75
N GLU A 26 -2.80 18.96 -6.52
CA GLU A 26 -1.94 18.11 -5.70
C GLU A 26 -2.78 16.91 -5.29
N PHE A 27 -2.54 15.79 -5.98
CA PHE A 27 -3.24 14.54 -5.78
C PHE A 27 -2.73 13.85 -4.51
N THR A 28 -3.31 14.21 -3.37
CA THR A 28 -3.08 13.51 -2.11
C THR A 28 -4.04 12.34 -1.99
N TRP A 29 -3.49 11.12 -1.98
CA TRP A 29 -4.24 9.85 -1.89
C TRP A 29 -4.89 9.61 -0.53
N ILE A 30 -4.53 10.38 0.49
CA ILE A 30 -4.76 10.07 1.91
C ILE A 30 -5.33 11.27 2.69
N ASP A 31 -6.15 12.13 2.08
CA ASP A 31 -6.89 13.14 2.84
C ASP A 31 -8.29 12.64 3.21
N GLY A 32 -8.34 11.74 4.19
CA GLY A 32 -9.56 11.40 4.92
C GLY A 32 -9.83 12.28 6.14
N ASP A 33 -8.89 13.15 6.51
CA ASP A 33 -8.96 13.92 7.77
C ASP A 33 -9.26 15.42 7.62
N SER A 34 -9.57 15.92 6.41
CA SER A 34 -9.89 17.34 6.23
C SER A 34 -11.29 17.75 6.71
N LEU A 35 -12.09 16.82 7.24
CA LEU A 35 -13.46 17.11 7.72
C LEU A 35 -13.55 17.47 9.21
N ASP A 36 -12.46 17.34 9.99
CA ASP A 36 -12.49 17.57 11.45
C ASP A 36 -11.48 18.64 11.95
N ARG A 37 -11.12 19.61 11.12
CA ARG A 37 -10.43 20.80 11.66
C ARG A 37 -11.48 21.85 12.06
N PRO A 38 -11.70 22.09 13.36
CA PRO A 38 -12.49 23.24 13.77
C PRO A 38 -11.74 24.52 13.36
N ALA A 39 -12.48 25.42 12.71
CA ALA A 39 -11.97 26.77 12.42
C ALA A 39 -11.58 27.44 13.74
N SER A 40 -10.27 27.61 13.97
CA SER A 40 -9.75 28.29 15.14
C SER A 40 -10.10 29.78 15.07
N ALA A 41 -11.05 30.20 15.91
CA ALA A 41 -11.15 31.58 16.30
C ALA A 41 -9.91 31.89 17.17
N VAL A 42 -8.98 32.64 16.60
CA VAL A 42 -7.83 33.18 17.34
C VAL A 42 -8.36 34.32 18.21
N GLY A 43 -8.61 34.02 19.47
CA GLY A 43 -8.70 35.01 20.53
C GLY A 43 -7.32 35.17 21.14
N ASP A 44 -6.82 36.42 21.20
CA ASP A 44 -5.54 36.82 21.85
C ASP A 44 -5.63 36.69 23.37
N ASP A 45 -5.75 35.50 23.92
CA ASP A 45 -5.61 35.21 25.34
C ASP A 45 -4.26 34.55 25.60
N PRO A 46 -3.28 35.26 26.23
CA PRO A 46 -1.96 34.67 26.52
C PRO A 46 -2.01 33.49 27.50
N ALA A 47 -3.14 33.25 28.19
CA ALA A 47 -3.37 32.05 29.00
C ALA A 47 -3.80 30.83 28.15
N ALA A 48 -4.42 31.03 26.99
CA ALA A 48 -4.80 29.96 26.06
C ALA A 48 -3.62 29.38 25.30
N SER A 49 -2.49 30.09 25.26
CA SER A 49 -1.27 29.62 24.58
C SER A 49 -0.47 28.57 25.37
N ILE A 50 -0.83 28.26 26.60
CA ILE A 50 -0.12 27.26 27.43
C ILE A 50 -0.83 25.89 27.40
N GLU A 51 -2.06 25.80 26.92
CA GLU A 51 -2.86 24.57 26.83
C GLU A 51 -3.10 24.06 25.39
N ALA A 52 -2.26 24.41 24.45
CA ALA A 52 -2.10 23.53 23.29
C ALA A 52 -1.38 22.27 23.77
N VAL A 53 -2.08 21.45 24.57
CA VAL A 53 -1.72 20.05 24.82
C VAL A 53 -1.58 19.45 23.43
N ALA A 54 -0.33 19.17 23.03
CA ALA A 54 -0.05 18.46 21.81
C ALA A 54 -0.86 17.18 21.87
N GLU A 55 -2.01 17.13 21.19
CA GLU A 55 -2.88 15.95 21.16
C GLU A 55 -2.01 14.79 20.73
N THR A 56 -1.91 13.79 21.59
CA THR A 56 -1.16 12.58 21.27
C THR A 56 -1.83 11.95 20.04
N PRO A 57 -1.09 11.75 18.94
CA PRO A 57 -1.70 11.28 17.71
C PRO A 57 -2.42 9.96 17.94
N SER A 58 -3.64 9.84 17.42
CA SER A 58 -4.49 8.66 17.61
C SER A 58 -3.82 7.39 17.04
N TYR A 59 -4.19 6.22 17.56
CA TYR A 59 -3.76 4.93 17.01
C TYR A 59 -3.96 4.87 15.48
N ARG A 60 -5.12 5.33 14.99
CA ARG A 60 -5.44 5.33 13.56
C ARG A 60 -4.47 6.20 12.76
N ALA A 61 -4.10 7.37 13.25
CA ALA A 61 -3.14 8.23 12.60
C ALA A 61 -1.75 7.58 12.59
N LEU A 62 -1.26 7.09 13.75
CA LEU A 62 0.06 6.47 13.86
C LEU A 62 0.20 5.18 13.04
N SER A 63 -0.82 4.31 13.01
CA SER A 63 -0.78 3.04 12.26
C SER A 63 -0.74 3.22 10.73
N ARG A 64 -1.07 4.41 10.23
CA ARG A 64 -1.09 4.72 8.78
C ARG A 64 0.20 5.36 8.30
N THR A 65 1.07 5.82 9.20
CA THR A 65 2.31 6.46 8.79
C THR A 65 3.22 5.48 8.05
N PRO A 66 3.94 5.94 7.00
CA PRO A 66 4.84 5.09 6.23
C PRO A 66 5.95 4.47 7.09
N LEU A 67 6.48 5.21 8.09
CA LEU A 67 7.50 4.70 9.01
C LEU A 67 6.96 3.56 9.87
N THR A 68 5.77 3.71 10.47
CA THR A 68 5.16 2.64 11.27
C THR A 68 4.84 1.42 10.40
N SER A 69 4.35 1.64 9.18
CA SER A 69 4.13 0.56 8.20
C SER A 69 5.42 -0.15 7.85
N LEU A 70 6.53 0.58 7.63
CA LEU A 70 7.85 0.01 7.38
C LEU A 70 8.32 -0.86 8.56
N VAL A 71 8.30 -0.30 9.78
CA VAL A 71 8.74 -1.04 10.99
C VAL A 71 7.88 -2.29 11.21
N PHE A 72 6.58 -2.18 10.97
CA PHE A 72 5.64 -3.30 11.10
C PHE A 72 5.87 -4.40 10.04
N THR A 73 6.18 -4.03 8.81
CA THR A 73 6.42 -5.00 7.72
C THR A 73 7.86 -5.49 7.64
N LEU A 74 8.80 -4.86 8.33
CA LEU A 74 10.21 -5.28 8.35
C LEU A 74 10.40 -6.76 8.74
N PRO A 75 9.70 -7.34 9.73
CA PRO A 75 9.75 -8.77 10.01
C PRO A 75 9.36 -9.64 8.81
N LEU A 76 8.38 -9.22 7.98
CA LEU A 76 7.99 -9.95 6.77
C LEU A 76 9.10 -9.91 5.71
N VAL A 77 9.74 -8.74 5.53
CA VAL A 77 10.92 -8.59 4.64
C VAL A 77 12.03 -9.52 5.07
N LEU A 78 12.38 -9.50 6.35
CA LEU A 78 13.48 -10.30 6.90
C LEU A 78 13.17 -11.80 6.84
N ALA A 79 11.95 -12.21 7.18
CA ALA A 79 11.51 -13.60 7.10
C ALA A 79 11.53 -14.13 5.65
N TYR A 80 11.07 -13.31 4.70
CA TYR A 80 11.04 -13.70 3.29
C TYR A 80 12.44 -13.76 2.68
N GLU A 81 13.18 -12.66 2.70
CA GLU A 81 14.53 -12.62 2.07
C GLU A 81 15.53 -13.52 2.80
N GLY A 82 15.50 -13.53 4.13
CA GLY A 82 16.31 -14.43 4.93
C GLY A 82 15.93 -15.90 4.74
N GLY A 83 14.63 -16.19 4.68
CA GLY A 83 14.11 -17.54 4.42
C GLY A 83 14.54 -18.05 3.04
N VAL A 84 14.40 -17.26 1.99
CA VAL A 84 14.86 -17.63 0.64
C VAL A 84 16.37 -17.87 0.60
N LEU A 85 17.17 -17.08 1.32
CA LEU A 85 18.62 -17.31 1.42
C LEU A 85 18.96 -18.60 2.16
N LEU A 86 18.30 -18.88 3.28
CA LEU A 86 18.57 -20.05 4.13
C LEU A 86 18.07 -21.36 3.50
N LEU A 87 16.90 -21.35 2.85
CA LEU A 87 16.32 -22.51 2.18
C LEU A 87 16.98 -22.81 0.82
N GLY A 88 17.71 -21.83 0.26
CA GLY A 88 18.57 -22.01 -0.90
C GLY A 88 17.87 -21.82 -2.25
N ARG A 89 18.62 -22.08 -3.34
CA ARG A 89 18.23 -21.76 -4.72
C ARG A 89 16.98 -22.49 -5.25
N GLY A 90 16.53 -23.53 -4.57
CA GLY A 90 15.31 -24.28 -4.94
C GLY A 90 14.03 -23.71 -4.36
N THR A 91 14.12 -22.69 -3.50
CA THR A 91 12.93 -22.09 -2.87
C THR A 91 12.14 -21.30 -3.90
N PRO A 92 10.85 -21.63 -4.10
CA PRO A 92 9.99 -20.85 -4.99
C PRO A 92 9.86 -19.40 -4.47
N ARG A 93 10.04 -18.44 -5.36
CA ARG A 93 9.79 -17.03 -5.05
C ARG A 93 8.34 -16.66 -5.34
N ASN A 94 7.80 -15.72 -4.56
CA ASN A 94 6.49 -15.15 -4.83
C ASN A 94 6.43 -14.52 -6.24
N GLY A 95 5.30 -14.66 -6.93
CA GLY A 95 5.14 -14.18 -8.31
C GLY A 95 5.34 -12.66 -8.45
N ALA A 96 4.83 -11.88 -7.49
CA ALA A 96 5.00 -10.42 -7.50
C ALA A 96 6.47 -10.02 -7.30
N ASP A 97 7.21 -10.71 -6.42
CA ASP A 97 8.67 -10.53 -6.27
C ASP A 97 9.39 -10.81 -7.59
N VAL A 98 9.05 -11.91 -8.26
CA VAL A 98 9.66 -12.27 -9.56
C VAL A 98 9.39 -11.20 -10.62
N TRP A 99 8.15 -10.74 -10.73
CA TRP A 99 7.80 -9.72 -11.74
C TRP A 99 8.43 -8.36 -11.47
N LEU A 100 8.46 -7.92 -10.21
CA LEU A 100 9.13 -6.68 -9.83
C LEU A 100 10.63 -6.74 -10.13
N ARG A 101 11.29 -7.88 -9.84
CA ARG A 101 12.71 -8.08 -10.18
C ARG A 101 12.93 -8.10 -11.70
N GLN A 102 12.09 -8.79 -12.46
CA GLN A 102 12.17 -8.81 -13.92
C GLN A 102 12.00 -7.40 -14.53
N ALA A 103 11.10 -6.60 -13.98
CA ALA A 103 10.95 -5.20 -14.40
C ALA A 103 12.21 -4.38 -14.09
N LEU A 104 12.83 -4.55 -12.94
CA LEU A 104 14.09 -3.91 -12.57
C LEU A 104 15.25 -4.38 -13.45
N ASP A 105 15.35 -5.69 -13.73
CA ASP A 105 16.34 -6.26 -14.64
C ASP A 105 16.21 -5.69 -16.05
N GLY A 106 14.97 -5.57 -16.55
CA GLY A 106 14.68 -4.95 -17.86
C GLY A 106 15.08 -3.47 -17.95
N LEU A 107 15.17 -2.78 -16.81
CA LEU A 107 15.69 -1.41 -16.71
C LEU A 107 17.20 -1.36 -16.43
N GLY A 108 17.90 -2.51 -16.40
CA GLY A 108 19.33 -2.60 -16.15
C GLY A 108 19.75 -2.66 -14.67
N PHE A 109 18.80 -2.88 -13.75
CA PHE A 109 19.03 -2.90 -12.29
C PHE A 109 18.99 -4.32 -11.71
N GLY A 110 19.82 -5.23 -12.20
CA GLY A 110 19.81 -6.66 -11.83
C GLY A 110 20.46 -7.04 -10.49
N ALA A 111 20.40 -6.21 -9.46
CA ALA A 111 21.00 -6.53 -8.16
C ALA A 111 20.03 -7.29 -7.25
N TYR A 112 20.50 -8.39 -6.64
CA TYR A 112 19.68 -9.29 -5.80
C TYR A 112 18.91 -8.59 -4.68
N PHE A 113 19.56 -7.66 -3.96
CA PHE A 113 18.95 -6.93 -2.84
C PHE A 113 18.28 -5.61 -3.25
N LEU A 114 18.22 -5.32 -4.54
CA LEU A 114 17.69 -4.02 -4.99
C LEU A 114 16.21 -3.87 -4.65
N LEU A 115 15.38 -4.90 -4.87
CA LEU A 115 13.94 -4.82 -4.61
C LEU A 115 13.61 -4.60 -3.12
N PRO A 116 14.12 -5.39 -2.15
CA PRO A 116 13.89 -5.10 -0.74
C PRO A 116 14.45 -3.74 -0.32
N THR A 117 15.61 -3.33 -0.86
CA THR A 117 16.18 -2.01 -0.61
C THR A 117 15.28 -0.89 -1.13
N LEU A 118 14.76 -1.00 -2.35
CA LEU A 118 13.83 -0.01 -2.91
C LEU A 118 12.51 0.02 -2.16
N THR A 119 12.02 -1.11 -1.67
CA THR A 119 10.81 -1.15 -0.83
C THR A 119 11.03 -0.37 0.47
N VAL A 120 12.15 -0.59 1.15
CA VAL A 120 12.51 0.15 2.37
C VAL A 120 12.70 1.64 2.08
N LEU A 121 13.51 1.97 1.08
CA LEU A 121 13.79 3.36 0.70
C LEU A 121 12.54 4.09 0.19
N GLY A 122 11.66 3.40 -0.52
CA GLY A 122 10.39 3.96 -0.98
C GLY A 122 9.47 4.35 0.17
N LEU A 123 9.34 3.50 1.19
CA LEU A 123 8.55 3.81 2.39
C LEU A 123 9.20 4.92 3.23
N LEU A 124 10.55 4.96 3.32
CA LEU A 124 11.26 6.06 3.99
C LEU A 124 11.13 7.37 3.22
N ALA A 125 11.23 7.35 1.90
CA ALA A 125 11.03 8.52 1.06
C ALA A 125 9.59 9.05 1.19
N TRP A 126 8.61 8.16 1.18
CA TRP A 126 7.22 8.54 1.42
C TRP A 126 7.05 9.18 2.80
N HIS A 127 7.61 8.57 3.86
CA HIS A 127 7.58 9.16 5.21
C HIS A 127 8.22 10.57 5.24
N HIS A 128 9.33 10.74 4.53
CA HIS A 128 10.01 12.04 4.44
C HIS A 128 9.15 13.10 3.72
N VAL A 129 8.46 12.71 2.65
CA VAL A 129 7.56 13.60 1.88
C VAL A 129 6.34 14.03 2.70
N GLU A 130 5.76 13.12 3.50
CA GLU A 130 4.63 13.44 4.40
C GLU A 130 5.03 14.35 5.58
N HIS A 131 6.35 14.60 5.78
CA HIS A 131 6.88 15.39 6.90
C HIS A 131 6.46 14.89 8.27
N ASP A 132 6.14 13.60 8.41
CA ASP A 132 5.76 12.97 9.66
C ASP A 132 6.94 12.92 10.65
N ARG A 133 6.61 12.85 11.94
CA ARG A 133 7.63 12.71 13.00
C ARG A 133 8.26 11.32 12.95
N TRP A 134 9.59 11.26 13.07
CA TRP A 134 10.37 10.02 13.14
C TRP A 134 10.16 9.33 14.49
N HIS A 135 8.95 8.81 14.68
CA HIS A 135 8.55 8.12 15.91
C HIS A 135 7.61 6.97 15.61
N PHE A 136 7.82 5.85 16.27
CA PHE A 136 6.89 4.73 16.28
C PHE A 136 6.69 4.22 17.70
N SER A 137 5.57 3.57 17.97
CA SER A 137 5.22 3.04 19.29
C SER A 137 5.06 1.52 19.22
N PRO A 138 5.75 0.75 20.09
CA PRO A 138 5.54 -0.70 20.16
C PRO A 138 4.09 -1.09 20.41
N GLY A 139 3.35 -0.30 21.20
CA GLY A 139 1.92 -0.53 21.43
C GLY A 139 1.09 -0.40 20.14
N VAL A 140 1.45 0.55 19.26
CA VAL A 140 0.82 0.68 17.93
C VAL A 140 1.13 -0.53 17.07
N LEU A 141 2.37 -1.02 17.06
CA LEU A 141 2.74 -2.22 16.29
C LEU A 141 1.98 -3.47 16.76
N LEU A 142 1.83 -3.66 18.06
CA LEU A 142 1.01 -4.74 18.62
C LEU A 142 -0.46 -4.60 18.24
N GLY A 143 -1.00 -3.37 18.29
CA GLY A 143 -2.34 -3.06 17.83
C GLY A 143 -2.51 -3.40 16.35
N MET A 144 -1.55 -3.05 15.49
CA MET A 144 -1.56 -3.39 14.06
C MET A 144 -1.53 -4.91 13.82
N ALA A 145 -0.74 -5.67 14.61
CA ALA A 145 -0.74 -7.13 14.52
C ALA A 145 -2.11 -7.72 14.88
N GLY A 146 -2.71 -7.27 15.98
CA GLY A 146 -4.06 -7.69 16.37
C GLY A 146 -5.13 -7.31 15.34
N GLU A 147 -5.07 -6.09 14.82
CA GLU A 147 -6.00 -5.61 13.80
C GLU A 147 -5.82 -6.39 12.48
N SER A 148 -4.58 -6.62 12.04
CA SER A 148 -4.30 -7.42 10.85
C SER A 148 -4.83 -8.85 10.98
N LEU A 149 -4.70 -9.46 12.15
CA LEU A 149 -5.27 -10.77 12.43
C LEU A 149 -6.81 -10.76 12.38
N LEU A 150 -7.45 -9.74 12.93
CA LEU A 150 -8.92 -9.60 12.86
C LEU A 150 -9.41 -9.45 11.42
N TRP A 151 -8.75 -8.64 10.60
CA TRP A 151 -9.06 -8.52 9.18
C TRP A 151 -8.82 -9.85 8.43
N ALA A 152 -7.74 -10.58 8.75
CA ALA A 152 -7.48 -11.89 8.17
C ALA A 152 -8.59 -12.90 8.52
N LEU A 153 -9.03 -12.95 9.79
CA LEU A 153 -10.15 -13.79 10.22
C LEU A 153 -11.47 -13.41 9.52
N LEU A 154 -11.70 -12.13 9.28
CA LEU A 154 -12.86 -11.68 8.51
C LEU A 154 -12.80 -12.18 7.06
N LEU A 155 -11.62 -12.15 6.44
CA LEU A 155 -11.44 -12.69 5.08
C LEU A 155 -11.60 -14.21 5.04
N VAL A 156 -11.14 -14.95 6.07
CA VAL A 156 -11.41 -16.38 6.22
C VAL A 156 -12.93 -16.64 6.32
N ALA A 157 -13.64 -15.85 7.13
CA ALA A 157 -15.09 -15.97 7.23
C ALA A 157 -15.79 -15.72 5.88
N LEU A 158 -15.32 -14.73 5.11
CA LEU A 158 -15.82 -14.45 3.77
C LEU A 158 -15.56 -15.62 2.80
N ALA A 159 -14.38 -16.26 2.87
CA ALA A 159 -14.05 -17.48 2.12
C ALA A 159 -15.04 -18.61 2.45
N ARG A 160 -15.34 -18.83 3.75
CA ARG A 160 -16.31 -19.86 4.19
C ARG A 160 -17.73 -19.56 3.71
N VAL A 161 -18.14 -18.31 3.62
CA VAL A 161 -19.44 -17.92 3.03
C VAL A 161 -19.46 -18.27 1.54
N GLN A 162 -18.42 -17.96 0.80
CA GLN A 162 -18.32 -18.29 -0.62
C GLN A 162 -18.34 -19.81 -0.85
N GLU A 163 -17.63 -20.63 -0.05
CA GLU A 163 -17.65 -22.08 -0.11
C GLU A 163 -19.07 -22.65 0.03
N ARG A 164 -19.89 -22.07 0.91
CA ARG A 164 -21.29 -22.49 1.10
C ARG A 164 -22.19 -22.12 -0.07
N LEU A 165 -21.92 -20.98 -0.71
CA LEU A 165 -22.69 -20.50 -1.87
C LEU A 165 -22.27 -21.20 -3.17
N TRP A 166 -21.05 -21.72 -3.22
CA TRP A 166 -20.47 -22.38 -4.39
C TRP A 166 -19.72 -23.65 -3.95
N PRO A 167 -20.43 -24.75 -3.73
CA PRO A 167 -19.81 -26.00 -3.23
C PRO A 167 -18.98 -26.64 -4.35
N LEU A 168 -17.70 -26.33 -4.39
CA LEU A 168 -16.71 -27.01 -5.22
C LEU A 168 -15.60 -27.54 -4.32
N ALA A 169 -15.18 -28.77 -4.52
CA ALA A 169 -14.05 -29.37 -3.84
C ALA A 169 -12.74 -28.68 -4.37
N VAL A 170 -12.13 -27.83 -3.59
CA VAL A 170 -10.82 -27.27 -3.90
C VAL A 170 -9.75 -28.21 -3.39
N ALA A 171 -8.99 -28.83 -4.29
CA ALA A 171 -7.79 -29.56 -3.92
C ALA A 171 -6.67 -28.53 -3.65
N VAL A 172 -6.25 -28.41 -2.40
CA VAL A 172 -5.07 -27.63 -2.04
C VAL A 172 -3.82 -28.42 -2.42
N ALA A 173 -3.09 -27.98 -3.43
CA ALA A 173 -1.79 -28.55 -3.76
C ALA A 173 -0.80 -28.20 -2.63
N GLY A 174 -0.41 -29.21 -1.86
CA GLY A 174 0.47 -29.02 -0.72
C GLY A 174 1.93 -28.85 -1.12
N TRP A 175 2.59 -27.79 -0.68
CA TRP A 175 4.03 -27.76 -0.50
C TRP A 175 4.34 -28.53 0.79
N ASN A 176 5.19 -29.57 0.66
CA ASN A 176 5.44 -30.50 1.77
C ASN A 176 6.26 -29.94 2.93
N ASP A 177 6.84 -28.71 2.79
CA ASP A 177 7.66 -28.07 3.81
C ASP A 177 6.98 -26.81 4.37
N VAL A 178 6.66 -26.83 5.66
CA VAL A 178 6.04 -25.73 6.41
C VAL A 178 6.88 -24.48 6.36
N ALA A 179 8.22 -24.60 6.45
CA ALA A 179 9.13 -23.45 6.43
C ALA A 179 9.06 -22.73 5.08
N THR A 180 9.05 -23.47 3.97
CA THR A 180 8.93 -22.90 2.62
C THR A 180 7.59 -22.19 2.43
N ARG A 181 6.49 -22.75 2.96
CA ARG A 181 5.16 -22.11 2.92
C ARG A 181 5.13 -20.81 3.70
N LEU A 182 5.64 -20.80 4.95
CA LEU A 182 5.70 -19.61 5.77
C LEU A 182 6.52 -18.47 5.12
N VAL A 183 7.67 -18.82 4.54
CA VAL A 183 8.47 -17.87 3.77
C VAL A 183 7.65 -17.32 2.59
N GLY A 184 6.97 -18.18 1.84
CA GLY A 184 6.10 -17.77 0.73
C GLY A 184 5.00 -16.80 1.16
N TYR A 185 4.32 -17.07 2.29
CA TYR A 185 3.25 -16.22 2.83
C TYR A 185 3.74 -14.84 3.28
N CYS A 186 4.96 -14.77 3.84
CA CYS A 186 5.59 -13.47 4.13
C CYS A 186 5.87 -12.69 2.84
N GLY A 187 6.31 -13.38 1.78
CA GLY A 187 6.56 -12.76 0.49
C GLY A 187 5.28 -12.28 -0.21
N ALA A 188 4.20 -13.08 -0.13
CA ALA A 188 2.89 -12.71 -0.67
C ALA A 188 2.36 -11.46 0.03
N GLY A 189 2.24 -11.50 1.36
CA GLY A 189 1.77 -10.35 2.13
C GLY A 189 2.58 -9.07 1.93
N LEU A 190 3.86 -9.17 1.59
CA LEU A 190 4.70 -8.00 1.34
C LEU A 190 4.64 -7.55 -0.14
N TYR A 191 5.14 -8.39 -1.06
CA TYR A 191 5.42 -7.96 -2.44
C TYR A 191 4.16 -7.87 -3.32
N GLU A 192 3.13 -8.66 -3.02
CA GLU A 192 1.84 -8.48 -3.69
C GLU A 192 1.18 -7.17 -3.26
N GLU A 193 1.25 -6.80 -1.97
CA GLU A 193 0.75 -5.51 -1.53
C GLU A 193 1.58 -4.33 -2.06
N VAL A 194 2.91 -4.48 -2.19
CA VAL A 194 3.75 -3.48 -2.88
C VAL A 194 3.32 -3.33 -4.33
N LEU A 195 3.20 -4.44 -5.08
CA LEU A 195 2.87 -4.39 -6.50
C LEU A 195 1.46 -3.85 -6.73
N PHE A 196 0.45 -4.45 -6.08
CA PHE A 196 -0.94 -4.18 -6.40
C PHE A 196 -1.49 -2.94 -5.69
N ARG A 197 -1.04 -2.62 -4.46
CA ARG A 197 -1.59 -1.51 -3.65
C ARG A 197 -0.71 -0.27 -3.67
N LEU A 198 0.62 -0.40 -3.50
CA LEU A 198 1.49 0.77 -3.55
C LEU A 198 1.78 1.26 -4.97
N LEU A 199 1.87 0.36 -5.97
CA LEU A 199 2.24 0.74 -7.33
C LEU A 199 1.04 0.77 -8.28
N MET A 200 0.33 -0.36 -8.45
CA MET A 200 -0.70 -0.47 -9.50
C MET A 200 -1.98 0.31 -9.17
N LEU A 201 -2.46 0.26 -7.94
CA LEU A 201 -3.72 0.94 -7.56
C LEU A 201 -3.63 2.46 -7.77
N PRO A 202 -2.60 3.18 -7.28
CA PRO A 202 -2.44 4.60 -7.56
C PRO A 202 -2.22 4.90 -9.04
N ALA A 203 -1.41 4.10 -9.73
CA ALA A 203 -1.19 4.29 -11.16
C ALA A 203 -2.47 4.14 -11.97
N ALA A 204 -3.28 3.10 -11.71
CA ALA A 204 -4.55 2.87 -12.38
C ALA A 204 -5.54 4.01 -12.13
N ALA A 205 -5.66 4.47 -10.90
CA ALA A 205 -6.55 5.58 -10.59
C ALA A 205 -6.05 6.89 -11.21
N TRP A 206 -4.75 7.15 -11.25
CA TRP A 206 -4.20 8.30 -11.96
C TRP A 206 -4.52 8.26 -13.47
N VAL A 207 -4.34 7.09 -14.11
CA VAL A 207 -4.69 6.91 -15.53
C VAL A 207 -6.18 7.17 -15.76
N LEU A 208 -7.06 6.59 -14.93
CA LEU A 208 -8.51 6.78 -15.06
C LEU A 208 -8.94 8.24 -14.84
N ARG A 209 -8.27 8.95 -13.94
CA ARG A 209 -8.44 10.40 -13.77
C ARG A 209 -8.04 11.17 -15.03
N ARG A 210 -6.90 10.83 -15.64
CA ARG A 210 -6.44 11.44 -16.90
C ARG A 210 -7.37 11.16 -18.08
N LEU A 211 -8.12 10.06 -18.03
CA LEU A 211 -9.18 9.71 -18.99
C LEU A 211 -10.53 10.40 -18.69
N GLY A 212 -10.57 11.40 -17.80
CA GLY A 212 -11.74 12.22 -17.52
C GLY A 212 -12.74 11.60 -16.53
N ARG A 213 -12.37 10.54 -15.80
CA ARG A 213 -13.26 9.99 -14.76
C ARG A 213 -13.25 10.87 -13.51
N SER A 214 -14.40 10.95 -12.81
CA SER A 214 -14.46 11.57 -11.49
C SER A 214 -13.52 10.85 -10.51
N ARG A 215 -13.16 11.49 -9.38
CA ARG A 215 -12.28 10.89 -8.36
C ARG A 215 -12.80 9.53 -7.89
N ASP A 216 -14.07 9.48 -7.50
CA ASP A 216 -14.69 8.26 -6.98
C ASP A 216 -14.80 7.15 -8.04
N ALA A 217 -15.18 7.49 -9.26
CA ALA A 217 -15.25 6.54 -10.36
C ALA A 217 -13.87 6.01 -10.76
N ALA A 218 -12.83 6.86 -10.72
CA ALA A 218 -11.46 6.45 -10.99
C ALA A 218 -10.95 5.51 -9.89
N LEU A 219 -11.21 5.81 -8.62
CA LEU A 219 -10.82 4.97 -7.50
C LEU A 219 -11.54 3.62 -7.54
N ALA A 220 -12.86 3.61 -7.71
CA ALA A 220 -13.64 2.38 -7.82
C ALA A 220 -13.18 1.53 -9.02
N GLY A 221 -12.96 2.15 -10.18
CA GLY A 221 -12.44 1.47 -11.37
C GLY A 221 -11.03 0.91 -11.15
N ALA A 222 -10.15 1.64 -10.45
CA ALA A 222 -8.81 1.18 -10.14
C ALA A 222 -8.84 -0.01 -9.17
N ILE A 223 -9.69 0.01 -8.14
CA ILE A 223 -9.87 -1.13 -7.22
C ILE A 223 -10.31 -2.37 -8.01
N LEU A 224 -11.33 -2.26 -8.84
CA LEU A 224 -11.84 -3.40 -9.62
C LEU A 224 -10.79 -3.92 -10.61
N LEU A 225 -10.11 -3.03 -11.33
CA LEU A 225 -9.07 -3.39 -12.30
C LEU A 225 -7.91 -4.12 -11.62
N THR A 226 -7.34 -3.52 -10.57
CA THR A 226 -6.18 -4.11 -9.89
C THR A 226 -6.51 -5.39 -9.16
N SER A 227 -7.73 -5.54 -8.61
CA SER A 227 -8.19 -6.78 -7.99
C SER A 227 -8.41 -7.89 -9.01
N THR A 228 -8.90 -7.57 -10.22
CA THR A 228 -9.02 -8.52 -11.32
C THR A 228 -7.65 -8.97 -11.81
N VAL A 229 -6.71 -8.02 -11.98
CA VAL A 229 -5.32 -8.35 -12.36
C VAL A 229 -4.62 -9.16 -11.26
N PHE A 230 -4.83 -8.83 -9.99
CA PHE A 230 -4.35 -9.60 -8.85
C PHE A 230 -4.81 -11.08 -8.93
N SER A 231 -6.09 -11.30 -9.17
CA SER A 231 -6.61 -12.66 -9.34
C SER A 231 -6.00 -13.35 -10.56
N ALA A 232 -5.98 -12.69 -11.72
CA ALA A 232 -5.44 -13.23 -12.96
C ALA A 232 -3.94 -13.59 -12.85
N ALA A 233 -3.19 -12.83 -12.07
CA ALA A 233 -1.77 -13.04 -11.83
C ALA A 233 -1.43 -14.43 -11.29
N HIS A 234 -2.33 -15.04 -10.51
CA HIS A 234 -2.14 -16.38 -9.93
C HIS A 234 -2.18 -17.50 -10.96
N TYR A 235 -2.66 -17.23 -12.16
CA TYR A 235 -2.76 -18.22 -13.25
C TYR A 235 -1.68 -18.04 -14.32
N VAL A 236 -0.71 -17.15 -14.08
CA VAL A 236 0.34 -16.83 -15.04
C VAL A 236 1.70 -17.36 -14.59
N GLY A 237 2.43 -17.96 -15.52
CA GLY A 237 3.79 -18.44 -15.29
C GLY A 237 3.89 -19.94 -14.99
N PRO A 238 5.12 -20.46 -14.81
CA PRO A 238 5.38 -21.89 -14.66
C PRO A 238 4.81 -22.49 -13.37
N LEU A 239 4.55 -21.66 -12.36
CA LEU A 239 3.97 -22.04 -11.07
C LEU A 239 2.53 -21.52 -10.92
N GLY A 240 1.92 -21.05 -12.01
CA GLY A 240 0.53 -20.59 -12.00
C GLY A 240 -0.44 -21.74 -11.75
N ASP A 241 -1.51 -21.43 -11.03
CA ASP A 241 -2.58 -22.37 -10.75
C ASP A 241 -3.37 -22.73 -12.01
N VAL A 242 -4.04 -23.86 -11.99
CA VAL A 242 -5.05 -24.18 -13.00
C VAL A 242 -6.25 -23.24 -12.80
N PHE A 243 -6.74 -22.65 -13.90
CA PHE A 243 -7.85 -21.70 -13.80
C PHE A 243 -9.13 -22.38 -13.31
N GLU A 244 -9.66 -21.84 -12.22
CA GLU A 244 -10.96 -22.22 -11.67
C GLU A 244 -11.80 -20.99 -11.37
N PRO A 245 -13.05 -20.89 -11.86
CA PRO A 245 -13.91 -19.71 -11.66
C PRO A 245 -14.14 -19.38 -10.19
N TYR A 246 -14.26 -20.38 -9.33
CA TYR A 246 -14.41 -20.20 -7.89
C TYR A 246 -13.21 -19.48 -7.27
N SER A 247 -12.01 -20.02 -7.50
CA SER A 247 -10.75 -19.49 -7.01
C SER A 247 -10.48 -18.09 -7.59
N PHE A 248 -10.75 -17.91 -8.90
CA PHE A 248 -10.64 -16.59 -9.54
C PHE A 248 -11.53 -15.54 -8.89
N THR A 249 -12.81 -15.88 -8.70
CA THR A 249 -13.79 -14.96 -8.09
C THR A 249 -13.41 -14.64 -6.65
N PHE A 250 -12.99 -15.63 -5.87
CA PHE A 250 -12.54 -15.40 -4.50
C PHE A 250 -11.35 -14.43 -4.45
N ARG A 251 -10.33 -14.63 -5.32
CA ARG A 251 -9.16 -13.74 -5.38
C ARG A 251 -9.50 -12.33 -5.82
N VAL A 252 -10.51 -12.14 -6.69
CA VAL A 252 -11.01 -10.79 -6.99
C VAL A 252 -11.62 -10.15 -5.75
N ILE A 253 -12.46 -10.90 -5.00
CA ILE A 253 -13.06 -10.40 -3.75
C ILE A 253 -11.98 -10.08 -2.71
N ALA A 254 -10.99 -10.97 -2.52
CA ALA A 254 -9.85 -10.75 -1.65
C ALA A 254 -9.03 -9.53 -2.10
N GLY A 255 -8.83 -9.37 -3.40
CA GLY A 255 -8.17 -8.20 -3.99
C GLY A 255 -8.87 -6.87 -3.64
N ILE A 256 -10.20 -6.84 -3.77
CA ILE A 256 -11.02 -5.68 -3.35
C ILE A 256 -10.90 -5.47 -1.84
N PHE A 257 -10.98 -6.54 -1.05
CA PHE A 257 -10.86 -6.49 0.40
C PHE A 257 -9.53 -5.87 0.85
N PHE A 258 -8.39 -6.35 0.33
CA PHE A 258 -7.08 -5.78 0.64
C PHE A 258 -6.93 -4.33 0.17
N ALA A 259 -7.50 -3.96 -0.99
CA ALA A 259 -7.51 -2.58 -1.45
C ALA A 259 -8.27 -1.66 -0.48
N LEU A 260 -9.43 -2.11 0.05
CA LEU A 260 -10.20 -1.35 1.04
C LEU A 260 -9.47 -1.25 2.38
N VAL A 261 -8.82 -2.33 2.83
CA VAL A 261 -7.96 -2.30 4.04
C VAL A 261 -6.79 -1.33 3.83
N PHE A 262 -6.12 -1.37 2.68
CA PHE A 262 -5.05 -0.44 2.35
C PHE A 262 -5.50 1.02 2.39
N LEU A 263 -6.61 1.35 1.75
CA LEU A 263 -7.15 2.72 1.70
C LEU A 263 -7.64 3.20 3.07
N GLY A 264 -8.25 2.32 3.86
CA GLY A 264 -8.80 2.66 5.18
C GLY A 264 -7.78 2.62 6.31
N ARG A 265 -6.78 1.71 6.25
CA ARG A 265 -5.88 1.41 7.38
C ARG A 265 -4.39 1.51 7.06
N GLY A 266 -4.04 1.69 5.78
CA GLY A 266 -2.67 1.86 5.32
C GLY A 266 -1.96 0.55 4.96
N PHE A 267 -0.73 0.71 4.44
CA PHE A 267 0.05 -0.37 3.86
C PHE A 267 0.41 -1.48 4.86
N GLY A 268 0.87 -1.11 6.06
CA GLY A 268 1.33 -2.09 7.04
C GLY A 268 0.23 -3.08 7.44
N ILE A 269 -0.98 -2.58 7.73
CA ILE A 269 -2.11 -3.43 8.13
C ILE A 269 -2.58 -4.28 6.94
N ALA A 270 -2.59 -3.76 5.70
CA ALA A 270 -2.93 -4.56 4.52
C ALA A 270 -1.93 -5.72 4.33
N ALA A 271 -0.63 -5.44 4.38
CA ALA A 271 0.42 -6.45 4.26
C ALA A 271 0.37 -7.51 5.37
N GLY A 272 0.17 -7.09 6.62
CA GLY A 272 -0.01 -8.00 7.75
C GLY A 272 -1.27 -8.86 7.61
N THR A 273 -2.39 -8.27 7.18
CA THR A 273 -3.64 -8.99 6.94
C THR A 273 -3.48 -10.07 5.90
N HIS A 274 -2.80 -9.76 4.79
CA HIS A 274 -2.55 -10.71 3.71
C HIS A 274 -1.68 -11.88 4.21
N ALA A 275 -0.53 -11.58 4.83
CA ALA A 275 0.35 -12.61 5.36
C ALA A 275 -0.35 -13.51 6.39
N PHE A 276 -1.12 -12.94 7.33
CA PHE A 276 -1.87 -13.72 8.31
C PHE A 276 -2.98 -14.57 7.67
N TYR A 277 -3.68 -14.03 6.66
CA TYR A 277 -4.69 -14.79 5.93
C TYR A 277 -4.07 -16.03 5.30
N ASP A 278 -2.96 -15.88 4.57
CA ASP A 278 -2.27 -17.00 3.92
C ASP A 278 -1.75 -18.02 4.94
N MET A 279 -1.22 -17.57 6.09
CA MET A 279 -0.80 -18.45 7.17
C MET A 279 -1.99 -19.22 7.76
N LEU A 280 -3.14 -18.57 8.00
CA LEU A 280 -4.33 -19.22 8.57
C LEU A 280 -4.92 -20.26 7.62
N VAL A 281 -4.98 -19.97 6.33
CA VAL A 281 -5.56 -20.89 5.34
C VAL A 281 -4.56 -21.96 4.91
N GLY A 282 -3.32 -21.59 4.73
CA GLY A 282 -2.31 -22.50 4.22
C GLY A 282 -1.71 -23.45 5.26
N LEU A 283 -1.90 -23.22 6.56
CA LEU A 283 -1.44 -24.10 7.64
C LEU A 283 -2.56 -24.91 8.31
N SER A 284 -3.84 -24.66 7.93
CA SER A 284 -5.02 -25.36 8.46
C SER A 284 -5.30 -26.73 7.81
#